data_88cf02adc3abcf6c083fe68c964cffc4
#
_entry.id   88cf02adc3abcf6c083fe68c964cffc4
#
_cell.length_a   1.000
_cell.length_b   1.000
_cell.length_c   1.000
_cell.angle_alpha   90.00
_cell.angle_beta   90.00
_cell.angle_gamma   90.00
#
_symmetry.space_group_name_H-M   'P 1'
#
loop_
_entity.id
_entity.type
_entity.pdbx_description
1 polymer ?
#
loop_
_entity_poly.entity_id
_entity_poly.type
_entity_poly.pdbx_seq_one_letter_code
_entity_poly.pdbx_strand_id
1 'polypeptide(L)'
;MEKYGKNYASNSESAVYNGPFVLDGFDGPGTDTKWSFKKNDQYWDKDTVKLDSVDVNVVKESPTALNLFQDGQTDDVVLSGELAQQMANDPAFVSQKEASTQYMELNQRDEKSPFRNANLRKAISYSIDRKALVESILGDGSIEPNGLVPADMAKDPSGGKDFAKEAGSQIEYDTKKAKEYWEKAKKELGISTLTMDILSSDADSSKKTVEFVQGSIQDALDGVKVTVSPVPFSVRLDRSNKGDFDAVIGGWSADYADPSSFLDLFASDNSYNRGRYNNPEFDKFVKAASSADATDPEKRWDDMLNAEKTIMGDMGVVPLFQKSEAHLRAEKVKDVAVHPAGATYDYKWAYISE
;
A
#
# COMPACT_ATOMS: atom_id res chain seq x y z
N MET A 1 16.28 -22.42 -6.39
CA MET A 1 15.57 -22.22 -7.68
C MET A 1 15.60 -23.47 -8.56
N GLU A 2 16.73 -24.11 -8.79
CA GLU A 2 16.81 -25.32 -9.64
C GLU A 2 15.88 -26.46 -9.21
N LYS A 3 15.75 -26.71 -7.88
CA LYS A 3 14.91 -27.80 -7.35
C LYS A 3 13.41 -27.55 -7.53
N TYR A 4 12.94 -26.31 -7.37
CA TYR A 4 11.52 -25.96 -7.29
C TYR A 4 11.00 -25.19 -8.50
N GLY A 5 11.88 -24.67 -9.38
CA GLY A 5 11.52 -23.91 -10.58
C GLY A 5 10.58 -22.75 -10.25
N LYS A 6 9.45 -22.69 -10.97
CA LYS A 6 8.42 -21.65 -10.80
C LYS A 6 7.67 -21.73 -9.46
N ASN A 7 7.74 -22.85 -8.77
CA ASN A 7 7.06 -23.06 -7.48
C ASN A 7 7.95 -22.68 -6.29
N TYR A 8 9.18 -22.16 -6.52
CA TYR A 8 10.04 -21.73 -5.43
C TYR A 8 9.36 -20.67 -4.59
N ALA A 9 9.34 -20.90 -3.28
CA ALA A 9 8.74 -20.02 -2.26
C ALA A 9 7.24 -19.72 -2.43
N SER A 10 6.51 -20.54 -3.20
CA SER A 10 5.06 -20.39 -3.34
C SER A 10 4.26 -21.02 -2.19
N ASN A 11 4.89 -21.92 -1.43
CA ASN A 11 4.35 -22.56 -0.23
C ASN A 11 5.49 -22.94 0.72
N SER A 12 5.14 -23.41 1.92
CA SER A 12 6.12 -23.79 2.95
C SER A 12 7.07 -24.89 2.53
N GLU A 13 6.65 -25.86 1.73
CA GLU A 13 7.46 -27.00 1.30
C GLU A 13 8.44 -26.65 0.16
N SER A 14 8.11 -25.64 -0.64
CA SER A 14 8.91 -25.22 -1.79
C SER A 14 9.87 -24.05 -1.51
N ALA A 15 10.05 -23.69 -0.23
CA ALA A 15 10.97 -22.66 0.21
C ALA A 15 12.26 -23.24 0.79
N VAL A 16 13.30 -22.42 0.86
CA VAL A 16 14.57 -22.73 1.56
C VAL A 16 14.79 -21.67 2.62
N TYR A 17 15.03 -22.10 3.83
CA TYR A 17 15.09 -21.24 5.00
C TYR A 17 16.51 -21.15 5.56
N ASN A 18 16.96 -19.95 5.86
CA ASN A 18 18.22 -19.68 6.55
C ASN A 18 18.06 -18.67 7.70
N GLY A 19 16.84 -18.24 7.97
CA GLY A 19 16.46 -17.31 9.04
C GLY A 19 16.13 -18.00 10.35
N PRO A 20 15.72 -17.21 11.40
CA PRO A 20 15.41 -17.71 12.73
C PRO A 20 14.21 -18.66 12.78
N PHE A 21 13.32 -18.57 11.80
CA PHE A 21 12.12 -19.40 11.71
C PHE A 21 11.99 -20.05 10.33
N VAL A 22 11.22 -21.12 10.28
CA VAL A 22 10.73 -21.78 9.06
C VAL A 22 9.22 -21.63 8.99
N LEU A 23 8.69 -21.41 7.79
CA LEU A 23 7.25 -21.34 7.55
C LEU A 23 6.67 -22.75 7.52
N ASP A 24 5.59 -22.99 8.25
CA ASP A 24 4.92 -24.27 8.34
C ASP A 24 3.41 -24.13 8.10
N GLY A 25 2.83 -25.07 7.36
CA GLY A 25 1.39 -25.09 7.07
C GLY A 25 0.89 -23.97 6.17
N PHE A 26 1.76 -23.42 5.30
CA PHE A 26 1.37 -22.40 4.32
C PHE A 26 1.37 -23.00 2.90
N ASP A 27 0.20 -23.06 2.27
CA ASP A 27 -0.02 -23.66 0.96
C ASP A 27 -0.04 -22.61 -0.17
N GLY A 28 -0.16 -21.33 0.17
CA GLY A 28 -0.06 -20.25 -0.82
C GLY A 28 -0.79 -18.96 -0.43
N PRO A 29 -0.38 -17.84 -1.06
CA PRO A 29 -0.95 -16.54 -0.74
C PRO A 29 -2.43 -16.42 -1.15
N GLY A 30 -3.25 -15.91 -0.23
CA GLY A 30 -4.66 -15.56 -0.49
C GLY A 30 -5.67 -16.71 -0.34
N THR A 31 -5.22 -17.92 -0.03
CA THR A 31 -6.08 -19.09 0.23
C THR A 31 -6.02 -19.54 1.67
N ASP A 32 -4.85 -19.43 2.29
CA ASP A 32 -4.66 -19.86 3.66
C ASP A 32 -5.24 -18.88 4.66
N THR A 33 -5.80 -19.42 5.72
CA THR A 33 -6.33 -18.65 6.85
C THR A 33 -5.52 -18.85 8.12
N LYS A 34 -4.55 -19.78 8.11
CA LYS A 34 -3.70 -20.09 9.25
C LYS A 34 -2.39 -20.71 8.80
N TRP A 35 -1.28 -20.30 9.44
CA TRP A 35 0.05 -20.91 9.33
C TRP A 35 0.88 -20.61 10.56
N SER A 36 2.09 -21.19 10.65
CA SER A 36 3.02 -20.93 11.76
C SER A 36 4.43 -20.61 11.25
N PHE A 37 5.12 -19.75 11.98
CA PHE A 37 6.57 -19.64 11.92
C PHE A 37 7.14 -20.48 13.05
N LYS A 38 7.82 -21.58 12.73
CA LYS A 38 8.47 -22.47 13.73
C LYS A 38 9.95 -22.16 13.85
N LYS A 39 10.49 -22.21 15.06
CA LYS A 39 11.92 -22.03 15.31
C LYS A 39 12.76 -22.93 14.40
N ASN A 40 13.78 -22.34 13.79
CA ASN A 40 14.67 -23.04 12.87
C ASN A 40 15.89 -23.59 13.62
N ASP A 41 15.92 -24.88 13.86
CA ASP A 41 17.04 -25.56 14.55
C ASP A 41 18.36 -25.50 13.76
N GLN A 42 18.31 -25.19 12.47
CA GLN A 42 19.48 -25.02 11.61
C GLN A 42 19.99 -23.57 11.54
N TYR A 43 19.28 -22.63 12.19
CA TYR A 43 19.70 -21.24 12.21
C TYR A 43 21.02 -21.09 13.00
N TRP A 44 21.96 -20.34 12.43
CA TRP A 44 23.30 -20.20 13.03
C TRP A 44 23.29 -19.54 14.41
N ASP A 45 22.30 -18.69 14.70
CA ASP A 45 22.14 -17.97 15.98
C ASP A 45 20.85 -18.40 16.71
N LYS A 46 20.49 -19.68 16.61
CA LYS A 46 19.25 -20.24 17.17
C LYS A 46 19.10 -20.07 18.68
N ASP A 47 20.22 -19.97 19.40
CA ASP A 47 20.21 -19.87 20.86
C ASP A 47 19.70 -18.50 21.34
N THR A 48 19.71 -17.49 20.47
CA THR A 48 19.09 -16.17 20.75
C THR A 48 17.58 -16.16 20.54
N VAL A 49 17.04 -17.11 19.78
CA VAL A 49 15.60 -17.20 19.46
C VAL A 49 14.87 -17.86 20.64
N LYS A 50 14.00 -17.08 21.29
CA LYS A 50 13.30 -17.51 22.51
C LYS A 50 11.93 -18.14 22.25
N LEU A 51 11.26 -17.74 21.18
CA LEU A 51 9.96 -18.30 20.80
C LEU A 51 10.13 -19.63 20.07
N ASP A 52 9.33 -20.62 20.42
CA ASP A 52 9.27 -21.90 19.70
C ASP A 52 8.45 -21.76 18.40
N SER A 53 7.38 -20.98 18.46
CA SER A 53 6.54 -20.68 17.29
C SER A 53 5.86 -19.32 17.39
N VAL A 54 5.44 -18.80 16.21
CA VAL A 54 4.50 -17.69 16.06
C VAL A 54 3.36 -18.19 15.18
N ASP A 55 2.17 -18.33 15.77
CA ASP A 55 0.98 -18.78 15.05
C ASP A 55 0.25 -17.58 14.44
N VAL A 56 -0.04 -17.65 13.15
CA VAL A 56 -0.71 -16.59 12.40
C VAL A 56 -2.11 -17.03 11.99
N ASN A 57 -3.10 -16.20 12.27
CA ASN A 57 -4.47 -16.36 11.81
C ASN A 57 -4.89 -15.15 10.96
N VAL A 58 -5.52 -15.40 9.82
CA VAL A 58 -6.09 -14.34 8.98
C VAL A 58 -7.46 -13.96 9.52
N VAL A 59 -7.56 -12.76 10.06
CA VAL A 59 -8.83 -12.19 10.56
C VAL A 59 -9.12 -10.92 9.76
N LYS A 60 -10.23 -10.92 9.02
CA LYS A 60 -10.57 -9.81 8.11
C LYS A 60 -11.38 -8.71 8.78
N GLU A 61 -12.07 -9.02 9.89
CA GLU A 61 -13.05 -8.14 10.53
C GLU A 61 -12.53 -7.71 11.91
N SER A 62 -12.39 -6.39 12.11
CA SER A 62 -11.89 -5.82 13.37
C SER A 62 -12.66 -6.24 14.63
N PRO A 63 -14.01 -6.39 14.62
CA PRO A 63 -14.72 -6.89 15.78
C PRO A 63 -14.32 -8.31 16.19
N THR A 64 -14.09 -9.19 15.21
CA THR A 64 -13.62 -10.55 15.46
C THR A 64 -12.20 -10.53 16.04
N ALA A 65 -11.30 -9.70 15.49
CA ALA A 65 -9.95 -9.53 16.00
C ALA A 65 -9.93 -9.06 17.45
N LEU A 66 -10.75 -8.05 17.78
CA LEU A 66 -10.86 -7.53 19.15
C LEU A 66 -11.35 -8.59 20.13
N ASN A 67 -12.37 -9.36 19.77
CA ASN A 67 -12.89 -10.44 20.63
C ASN A 67 -11.82 -11.52 20.89
N LEU A 68 -11.09 -11.95 19.86
CA LEU A 68 -10.01 -12.92 20.00
C LEU A 68 -8.90 -12.42 20.96
N PHE A 69 -8.58 -11.13 20.91
CA PHE A 69 -7.61 -10.52 21.80
C PHE A 69 -8.15 -10.46 23.27
N GLN A 70 -9.37 -10.00 23.44
CA GLN A 70 -10.00 -9.88 24.77
C GLN A 70 -10.20 -11.24 25.44
N ASP A 71 -10.47 -12.29 24.68
CA ASP A 71 -10.60 -13.66 25.15
C ASP A 71 -9.23 -14.34 25.38
N GLY A 72 -8.12 -13.65 25.12
CA GLY A 72 -6.76 -14.18 25.26
C GLY A 72 -6.40 -15.29 24.26
N GLN A 73 -7.14 -15.38 23.14
CA GLN A 73 -6.89 -16.37 22.08
C GLN A 73 -5.80 -15.91 21.10
N THR A 74 -5.52 -14.59 21.06
CA THR A 74 -4.41 -14.00 20.30
C THR A 74 -3.67 -12.98 21.15
N ASP A 75 -2.38 -12.83 20.92
CA ASP A 75 -1.49 -11.93 21.66
C ASP A 75 -1.25 -10.61 20.94
N ASP A 76 -1.55 -10.55 19.66
CA ASP A 76 -1.42 -9.36 18.82
C ASP A 76 -2.51 -9.38 17.74
N VAL A 77 -3.24 -8.28 17.57
CA VAL A 77 -4.28 -8.15 16.56
C VAL A 77 -4.24 -6.76 15.92
N VAL A 78 -4.65 -6.69 14.65
CA VAL A 78 -4.78 -5.42 13.92
C VAL A 78 -6.23 -4.96 13.98
N LEU A 79 -6.42 -3.69 14.28
CA LEU A 79 -7.71 -3.01 14.28
C LEU A 79 -7.76 -1.90 13.24
N SER A 80 -8.96 -1.55 12.81
CA SER A 80 -9.20 -0.41 11.92
C SER A 80 -10.53 0.27 12.23
N GLY A 81 -10.69 1.50 11.71
CA GLY A 81 -11.93 2.25 11.85
C GLY A 81 -12.23 2.64 13.28
N GLU A 82 -13.51 2.66 13.60
CA GLU A 82 -14.02 3.10 14.90
C GLU A 82 -13.45 2.32 16.09
N LEU A 83 -13.19 1.02 15.92
CA LEU A 83 -12.59 0.20 16.99
C LEU A 83 -11.13 0.58 17.27
N ALA A 84 -10.34 0.90 16.25
CA ALA A 84 -8.99 1.41 16.44
C ALA A 84 -9.01 2.74 17.21
N GLN A 85 -9.94 3.64 16.87
CA GLN A 85 -10.12 4.93 17.58
C GLN A 85 -10.54 4.72 19.04
N GLN A 86 -11.50 3.82 19.30
CA GLN A 86 -11.96 3.52 20.67
C GLN A 86 -10.84 2.95 21.53
N MET A 87 -9.97 2.13 20.94
CA MET A 87 -8.88 1.50 21.66
C MET A 87 -7.60 2.33 21.72
N ALA A 88 -7.56 3.54 21.11
CA ALA A 88 -6.35 4.37 21.04
C ALA A 88 -5.72 4.76 22.40
N ASN A 89 -6.51 4.70 23.49
CA ASN A 89 -6.03 4.96 24.86
C ASN A 89 -5.78 3.67 25.65
N ASP A 90 -5.97 2.49 25.07
CA ASP A 90 -5.69 1.22 25.74
C ASP A 90 -4.18 1.05 25.90
N PRO A 91 -3.67 0.59 27.08
CA PRO A 91 -2.24 0.35 27.27
C PRO A 91 -1.62 -0.65 26.28
N ALA A 92 -2.42 -1.56 25.72
CA ALA A 92 -2.01 -2.52 24.69
C ALA A 92 -1.94 -1.91 23.28
N PHE A 93 -2.44 -0.67 23.09
CA PHE A 93 -2.52 -0.06 21.78
C PHE A 93 -1.14 0.40 21.28
N VAL A 94 -0.80 -0.03 20.07
CA VAL A 94 0.42 0.37 19.36
C VAL A 94 0.06 0.77 17.94
N SER A 95 0.33 2.02 17.57
CA SER A 95 0.21 2.46 16.16
C SER A 95 1.58 2.43 15.49
N GLN A 96 1.66 1.77 14.35
CA GLN A 96 2.91 1.55 13.61
C GLN A 96 2.80 2.18 12.22
N LYS A 97 3.58 3.25 12.01
CA LYS A 97 3.70 3.88 10.70
C LYS A 97 4.57 3.03 9.78
N GLU A 98 4.10 2.80 8.57
CA GLU A 98 4.80 2.05 7.54
C GLU A 98 5.31 2.95 6.41
N ALA A 99 6.40 2.55 5.78
CA ALA A 99 6.81 3.09 4.48
C ALA A 99 5.95 2.45 3.37
N SER A 100 4.66 2.71 3.42
CA SER A 100 3.65 2.09 2.57
C SER A 100 2.63 3.13 2.12
N THR A 101 2.39 3.20 0.80
CA THR A 101 1.36 4.05 0.21
C THR A 101 0.27 3.19 -0.40
N GLN A 102 -0.97 3.47 0.00
CA GLN A 102 -2.16 2.95 -0.67
C GLN A 102 -2.59 3.93 -1.75
N TYR A 103 -2.90 3.42 -2.92
CA TYR A 103 -3.21 4.22 -4.10
C TYR A 103 -4.24 3.55 -4.99
N MET A 104 -4.84 4.33 -5.89
CA MET A 104 -5.72 3.82 -6.93
C MET A 104 -5.01 3.96 -8.28
N GLU A 105 -4.86 2.84 -8.99
CA GLU A 105 -4.45 2.82 -10.39
C GLU A 105 -5.68 2.89 -11.29
N LEU A 106 -5.61 3.73 -12.32
CA LEU A 106 -6.63 3.90 -13.35
C LEU A 106 -6.16 3.18 -14.62
N ASN A 107 -7.01 2.39 -15.24
CA ASN A 107 -6.64 1.56 -16.39
C ASN A 107 -6.45 2.38 -17.66
N GLN A 108 -5.21 2.59 -18.08
CA GLN A 108 -4.80 3.34 -19.27
C GLN A 108 -4.32 2.42 -20.41
N ARG A 109 -4.55 1.10 -20.30
CA ARG A 109 -4.05 0.08 -21.25
C ARG A 109 -4.61 0.26 -22.65
N ASP A 110 -5.92 0.45 -22.74
CA ASP A 110 -6.58 0.65 -24.02
C ASP A 110 -6.37 2.09 -24.52
N GLU A 111 -6.08 2.25 -25.81
CA GLU A 111 -5.91 3.57 -26.42
C GLU A 111 -7.17 4.43 -26.32
N LYS A 112 -8.35 3.80 -26.23
CA LYS A 112 -9.65 4.47 -26.07
C LYS A 112 -10.06 4.65 -24.62
N SER A 113 -9.23 4.20 -23.65
CA SER A 113 -9.55 4.35 -22.23
C SER A 113 -9.71 5.83 -21.86
N PRO A 114 -10.85 6.23 -21.24
CA PRO A 114 -11.03 7.60 -20.78
C PRO A 114 -9.99 7.99 -19.72
N PHE A 115 -9.43 7.02 -19.01
CA PHE A 115 -8.43 7.25 -17.96
C PHE A 115 -7.05 7.66 -18.50
N ARG A 116 -6.82 7.63 -19.81
CA ARG A 116 -5.63 8.27 -20.42
C ARG A 116 -5.72 9.80 -20.37
N ASN A 117 -6.91 10.34 -20.18
CA ASN A 117 -7.11 11.78 -20.05
C ASN A 117 -6.65 12.27 -18.66
N ALA A 118 -5.62 13.11 -18.62
CA ALA A 118 -5.07 13.63 -17.38
C ALA A 118 -6.07 14.51 -16.60
N ASN A 119 -6.96 15.24 -17.29
CA ASN A 119 -7.98 16.03 -16.63
C ASN A 119 -9.00 15.16 -15.90
N LEU A 120 -9.36 13.98 -16.45
CA LEU A 120 -10.20 13.01 -15.75
C LEU A 120 -9.52 12.45 -14.49
N ARG A 121 -8.24 12.07 -14.58
CA ARG A 121 -7.49 11.57 -13.43
C ARG A 121 -7.36 12.63 -12.32
N LYS A 122 -7.12 13.89 -12.71
CA LYS A 122 -7.11 15.04 -11.78
C LYS A 122 -8.47 15.27 -11.15
N ALA A 123 -9.55 15.23 -11.93
CA ALA A 123 -10.91 15.38 -11.41
C ALA A 123 -11.21 14.33 -10.31
N ILE A 124 -10.88 13.08 -10.57
CA ILE A 124 -11.00 11.98 -9.61
C ILE A 124 -10.14 12.25 -8.36
N SER A 125 -8.88 12.64 -8.52
CA SER A 125 -8.00 12.88 -7.38
C SER A 125 -8.47 14.04 -6.49
N TYR A 126 -8.87 15.18 -7.10
CA TYR A 126 -9.37 16.34 -6.36
C TYR A 126 -10.70 16.09 -5.65
N SER A 127 -11.48 15.07 -6.04
CA SER A 127 -12.76 14.71 -5.40
C SER A 127 -12.60 13.99 -4.07
N ILE A 128 -11.43 13.44 -3.76
CA ILE A 128 -11.23 12.56 -2.60
C ILE A 128 -10.70 13.35 -1.40
N ASP A 129 -11.50 13.43 -0.33
CA ASP A 129 -11.10 13.99 0.96
C ASP A 129 -10.26 12.98 1.75
N ARG A 130 -8.95 13.05 1.55
CA ARG A 130 -7.99 12.12 2.18
C ARG A 130 -7.91 12.31 3.68
N LYS A 131 -8.13 13.54 4.16
CA LYS A 131 -8.17 13.82 5.59
C LYS A 131 -9.34 13.09 6.24
N ALA A 132 -10.54 13.22 5.69
CA ALA A 132 -11.70 12.49 6.19
C ALA A 132 -11.51 10.97 6.09
N LEU A 133 -10.87 10.48 5.02
CA LEU A 133 -10.55 9.05 4.87
C LEU A 133 -9.68 8.54 6.03
N VAL A 134 -8.58 9.22 6.34
CA VAL A 134 -7.64 8.74 7.38
C VAL A 134 -8.17 8.98 8.80
N GLU A 135 -8.79 10.12 9.08
CA GLU A 135 -9.24 10.49 10.42
C GLU A 135 -10.58 9.84 10.81
N SER A 136 -11.53 9.75 9.86
CA SER A 136 -12.90 9.31 10.18
C SER A 136 -13.22 7.89 9.75
N ILE A 137 -12.59 7.38 8.68
CA ILE A 137 -12.91 6.06 8.13
C ILE A 137 -11.89 5.01 8.61
N LEU A 138 -10.59 5.29 8.50
CA LEU A 138 -9.53 4.35 8.89
C LEU A 138 -9.24 4.39 10.39
N GLY A 139 -8.95 5.57 10.94
CA GLY A 139 -8.74 5.78 12.39
C GLY A 139 -7.59 4.97 13.00
N ASP A 140 -6.72 4.42 12.19
CA ASP A 140 -5.65 3.47 12.55
C ASP A 140 -4.27 4.14 12.65
N GLY A 141 -4.21 5.46 12.53
CA GLY A 141 -2.97 6.23 12.50
C GLY A 141 -2.41 6.46 11.10
N SER A 142 -3.07 5.95 10.05
CA SER A 142 -2.76 6.32 8.66
C SER A 142 -2.83 7.83 8.47
N ILE A 143 -2.02 8.35 7.57
CA ILE A 143 -1.89 9.80 7.33
C ILE A 143 -2.15 10.15 5.86
N GLU A 144 -2.50 11.43 5.64
CA GLU A 144 -2.59 11.96 4.27
C GLU A 144 -1.24 11.84 3.57
N PRO A 145 -1.19 11.38 2.30
CA PRO A 145 0.04 11.25 1.56
C PRO A 145 0.47 12.62 1.00
N ASN A 146 1.76 12.90 0.92
CA ASN A 146 2.28 14.06 0.20
C ASN A 146 2.37 13.80 -1.31
N GLY A 147 2.54 12.56 -1.69
CA GLY A 147 2.69 12.06 -3.05
C GLY A 147 2.60 10.54 -3.10
N LEU A 148 3.30 9.94 -4.04
CA LEU A 148 3.42 8.49 -4.17
C LEU A 148 4.41 7.92 -3.14
N VAL A 149 5.57 8.57 -2.97
CA VAL A 149 6.59 8.15 -2.01
C VAL A 149 6.18 8.57 -0.59
N PRO A 150 6.13 7.63 0.37
CA PRO A 150 5.70 7.93 1.74
C PRO A 150 6.69 8.83 2.49
N ALA A 151 6.16 9.62 3.40
CA ALA A 151 6.95 10.48 4.28
C ALA A 151 7.77 9.66 5.30
N ASP A 152 8.86 10.27 5.77
CA ASP A 152 9.77 9.73 6.78
C ASP A 152 10.51 8.44 6.35
N MET A 153 10.52 8.13 5.03
CA MET A 153 11.19 6.95 4.47
C MET A 153 12.63 7.23 4.05
N ALA A 154 12.89 8.32 3.37
CA ALA A 154 14.20 8.65 2.82
C ALA A 154 14.55 10.13 3.03
N LYS A 155 15.83 10.41 3.26
CA LYS A 155 16.35 11.77 3.41
C LYS A 155 17.35 12.07 2.31
N ASP A 156 17.48 13.36 1.97
CA ASP A 156 18.45 13.82 1.00
C ASP A 156 19.88 13.37 1.36
N PRO A 157 20.80 13.27 0.39
CA PRO A 157 22.16 12.80 0.64
C PRO A 157 22.94 13.59 1.70
N SER A 158 22.56 14.86 1.96
CA SER A 158 23.14 15.68 3.03
C SER A 158 22.54 15.38 4.41
N GLY A 159 21.50 14.51 4.47
CA GLY A 159 20.81 14.08 5.68
C GLY A 159 19.79 15.08 6.22
N GLY A 160 19.39 16.07 5.43
CA GLY A 160 18.53 17.17 5.87
C GLY A 160 17.06 16.92 5.66
N LYS A 161 16.59 16.97 4.42
CA LYS A 161 15.16 16.99 4.08
C LYS A 161 14.62 15.58 3.79
N ASP A 162 13.42 15.33 4.26
CA ASP A 162 12.63 14.17 3.86
C ASP A 162 12.17 14.29 2.40
N PHE A 163 12.23 13.20 1.63
CA PHE A 163 11.91 13.18 0.21
C PHE A 163 10.49 13.68 -0.07
N ALA A 164 9.49 13.14 0.63
CA ALA A 164 8.10 13.49 0.39
C ALA A 164 7.83 14.96 0.71
N LYS A 165 8.51 15.53 1.72
CA LYS A 165 8.41 16.96 2.05
C LYS A 165 9.10 17.85 1.02
N GLU A 166 10.23 17.40 0.46
CA GLU A 166 10.94 18.15 -0.58
C GLU A 166 10.26 18.11 -1.93
N ALA A 167 9.69 16.97 -2.31
CA ALA A 167 8.84 16.85 -3.50
C ALA A 167 7.64 17.79 -3.43
N GLY A 168 7.14 18.04 -2.22
CA GLY A 168 5.97 18.88 -1.94
C GLY A 168 4.66 18.15 -2.28
N SER A 169 3.58 18.55 -1.64
CA SER A 169 2.27 17.97 -1.94
C SER A 169 1.76 18.44 -3.29
N GLN A 170 1.48 17.50 -4.17
CA GLN A 170 0.75 17.68 -5.43
C GLN A 170 -0.70 17.21 -5.33
N ILE A 171 -1.12 16.80 -4.11
CA ILE A 171 -2.40 16.17 -3.83
C ILE A 171 -3.20 17.11 -2.93
N GLU A 172 -4.40 17.45 -3.37
CA GLU A 172 -5.28 18.36 -2.67
C GLU A 172 -6.72 17.87 -2.80
N TYR A 173 -7.53 18.05 -1.76
CA TYR A 173 -8.98 17.93 -1.86
C TYR A 173 -9.57 19.27 -2.19
N ASP A 174 -10.22 19.36 -3.34
CA ASP A 174 -10.90 20.57 -3.81
C ASP A 174 -12.01 20.20 -4.80
N THR A 175 -13.25 20.17 -4.32
CA THR A 175 -14.42 19.82 -5.14
C THR A 175 -14.67 20.81 -6.29
N LYS A 176 -14.24 22.07 -6.16
CA LYS A 176 -14.35 23.05 -7.23
C LYS A 176 -13.39 22.73 -8.37
N LYS A 177 -12.12 22.48 -8.02
CA LYS A 177 -11.13 22.01 -9.01
C LYS A 177 -11.53 20.67 -9.63
N ALA A 178 -12.06 19.73 -8.82
CA ALA A 178 -12.57 18.46 -9.32
C ALA A 178 -13.60 18.66 -10.43
N LYS A 179 -14.60 19.53 -10.21
CA LYS A 179 -15.62 19.90 -11.21
C LYS A 179 -15.02 20.58 -12.43
N GLU A 180 -14.10 21.53 -12.25
CA GLU A 180 -13.44 22.21 -13.36
C GLU A 180 -12.66 21.23 -14.26
N TYR A 181 -11.92 20.30 -13.67
CA TYR A 181 -11.20 19.26 -14.41
C TYR A 181 -12.16 18.25 -15.05
N TRP A 182 -13.26 17.91 -14.40
CA TRP A 182 -14.29 17.06 -14.99
C TRP A 182 -14.93 17.68 -16.24
N GLU A 183 -15.27 18.98 -16.19
CA GLU A 183 -15.79 19.69 -17.38
C GLU A 183 -14.79 19.71 -18.53
N LYS A 184 -13.48 19.89 -18.24
CA LYS A 184 -12.43 19.79 -19.26
C LYS A 184 -12.37 18.37 -19.85
N ALA A 185 -12.37 17.35 -18.99
CA ALA A 185 -12.33 15.96 -19.42
C ALA A 185 -13.53 15.59 -20.29
N LYS A 186 -14.76 15.97 -19.90
CA LYS A 186 -15.98 15.75 -20.70
C LYS A 186 -15.85 16.32 -22.10
N LYS A 187 -15.35 17.56 -22.19
CA LYS A 187 -15.16 18.25 -23.48
C LYS A 187 -14.11 17.57 -24.35
N GLU A 188 -12.98 17.17 -23.77
CA GLU A 188 -11.88 16.53 -24.51
C GLU A 188 -12.22 15.11 -24.96
N LEU A 189 -12.97 14.36 -24.13
CA LEU A 189 -13.40 13.00 -24.41
C LEU A 189 -14.68 12.91 -25.23
N GLY A 190 -15.44 14.01 -25.36
CA GLY A 190 -16.73 13.99 -26.04
C GLY A 190 -17.82 13.21 -25.30
N ILE A 191 -17.75 13.14 -23.97
CA ILE A 191 -18.69 12.41 -23.11
C ILE A 191 -19.45 13.36 -22.20
N SER A 192 -20.61 12.95 -21.70
CA SER A 192 -21.38 13.67 -20.67
C SER A 192 -21.47 12.91 -19.35
N THR A 193 -21.24 11.62 -19.38
CA THR A 193 -21.31 10.72 -18.23
C THR A 193 -20.16 9.72 -18.27
N LEU A 194 -19.82 9.15 -17.11
CA LEU A 194 -18.84 8.09 -16.96
C LEU A 194 -19.39 7.01 -16.04
N THR A 195 -19.24 5.73 -16.40
CA THR A 195 -19.42 4.61 -15.48
C THR A 195 -18.09 3.93 -15.31
N MET A 196 -17.71 3.64 -14.06
CA MET A 196 -16.48 2.92 -13.73
C MET A 196 -16.67 1.96 -12.57
N ASP A 197 -15.93 0.86 -12.56
CA ASP A 197 -15.85 -0.10 -11.46
C ASP A 197 -14.52 0.05 -10.72
N ILE A 198 -14.57 0.07 -9.39
CA ILE A 198 -13.34 0.08 -8.57
C ILE A 198 -13.16 -1.29 -7.95
N LEU A 199 -12.16 -2.00 -8.40
CA LEU A 199 -11.70 -3.27 -7.85
C LEU A 199 -10.94 -3.04 -6.54
N SER A 200 -11.27 -3.78 -5.48
CA SER A 200 -10.57 -3.72 -4.19
C SER A 200 -10.44 -5.08 -3.53
N SER A 201 -9.68 -5.17 -2.45
CA SER A 201 -9.69 -6.34 -1.57
C SER A 201 -10.93 -6.33 -0.67
N ASP A 202 -11.30 -7.50 -0.11
CA ASP A 202 -12.52 -7.70 0.69
C ASP A 202 -12.30 -7.59 2.21
N ALA A 203 -11.11 -7.14 2.66
CA ALA A 203 -10.87 -6.81 4.06
C ALA A 203 -11.68 -5.59 4.50
N ASP A 204 -12.01 -5.47 5.78
CA ASP A 204 -12.87 -4.41 6.33
C ASP A 204 -12.37 -3.00 5.97
N SER A 205 -11.09 -2.70 6.22
CA SER A 205 -10.48 -1.42 5.87
C SER A 205 -10.53 -1.13 4.37
N SER A 206 -10.34 -2.16 3.53
CA SER A 206 -10.38 -2.02 2.06
C SER A 206 -11.80 -1.72 1.55
N LYS A 207 -12.81 -2.39 2.13
CA LYS A 207 -14.23 -2.12 1.80
C LYS A 207 -14.61 -0.69 2.16
N LYS A 208 -14.30 -0.27 3.40
CA LYS A 208 -14.57 1.11 3.85
C LYS A 208 -13.86 2.14 2.98
N THR A 209 -12.61 1.88 2.61
CA THR A 209 -11.84 2.76 1.72
C THR A 209 -12.51 2.88 0.35
N VAL A 210 -12.87 1.77 -0.30
CA VAL A 210 -13.44 1.82 -1.65
C VAL A 210 -14.84 2.45 -1.67
N GLU A 211 -15.66 2.22 -0.64
CA GLU A 211 -16.98 2.84 -0.47
C GLU A 211 -16.86 4.35 -0.26
N PHE A 212 -15.91 4.79 0.55
CA PHE A 212 -15.63 6.21 0.75
C PHE A 212 -15.17 6.90 -0.55
N VAL A 213 -14.25 6.27 -1.29
CA VAL A 213 -13.77 6.78 -2.58
C VAL A 213 -14.91 6.84 -3.60
N GLN A 214 -15.76 5.82 -3.66
CA GLN A 214 -16.97 5.79 -4.49
C GLN A 214 -17.86 6.99 -4.20
N GLY A 215 -18.23 7.20 -2.93
CA GLY A 215 -19.06 8.32 -2.50
C GLY A 215 -18.44 9.66 -2.87
N SER A 216 -17.14 9.85 -2.54
CA SER A 216 -16.41 11.09 -2.85
C SER A 216 -16.44 11.46 -4.33
N ILE A 217 -16.23 10.49 -5.21
CA ILE A 217 -16.25 10.72 -6.66
C ILE A 217 -17.66 11.07 -7.15
N GLN A 218 -18.68 10.31 -6.72
CA GLN A 218 -20.06 10.52 -7.17
C GLN A 218 -20.64 11.84 -6.66
N ASP A 219 -20.30 12.24 -5.44
CA ASP A 219 -20.79 13.48 -4.84
C ASP A 219 -20.15 14.73 -5.50
N ALA A 220 -18.91 14.61 -5.97
CA ALA A 220 -18.21 15.73 -6.56
C ALA A 220 -18.41 15.85 -8.08
N LEU A 221 -18.59 14.74 -8.82
CA LEU A 221 -18.54 14.71 -10.27
C LEU A 221 -19.89 14.32 -10.88
N ASP A 222 -20.68 15.31 -11.28
CA ASP A 222 -22.00 15.10 -11.86
C ASP A 222 -21.96 14.19 -13.10
N GLY A 223 -22.80 13.16 -13.13
CA GLY A 223 -22.87 12.19 -14.23
C GLY A 223 -21.86 11.07 -14.16
N VAL A 224 -21.05 10.99 -13.08
CA VAL A 224 -20.18 9.85 -12.81
C VAL A 224 -20.92 8.82 -11.94
N LYS A 225 -20.94 7.57 -12.40
CA LYS A 225 -21.46 6.42 -11.65
C LYS A 225 -20.30 5.48 -11.34
N VAL A 226 -20.10 5.19 -10.06
CA VAL A 226 -19.06 4.28 -9.59
C VAL A 226 -19.71 3.03 -8.99
N THR A 227 -19.26 1.86 -9.41
CA THR A 227 -19.53 0.59 -8.74
C THR A 227 -18.27 0.10 -8.02
N VAL A 228 -18.41 -0.79 -7.06
CA VAL A 228 -17.30 -1.35 -6.31
C VAL A 228 -17.32 -2.86 -6.34
N SER A 229 -16.15 -3.46 -6.53
CA SER A 229 -15.94 -4.91 -6.64
C SER A 229 -14.94 -5.38 -5.58
N PRO A 230 -15.35 -5.52 -4.29
CA PRO A 230 -14.49 -6.09 -3.26
C PRO A 230 -14.41 -7.61 -3.46
N VAL A 231 -13.18 -8.13 -3.61
CA VAL A 231 -12.91 -9.55 -3.87
C VAL A 231 -11.75 -10.04 -2.99
N PRO A 232 -11.56 -11.35 -2.79
CA PRO A 232 -10.40 -11.88 -2.10
C PRO A 232 -9.08 -11.35 -2.69
N PHE A 233 -8.09 -11.13 -1.82
CA PHE A 233 -6.81 -10.50 -2.19
C PHE A 233 -6.13 -11.14 -3.41
N SER A 234 -6.10 -12.49 -3.48
CA SER A 234 -5.52 -13.22 -4.61
C SER A 234 -6.28 -12.98 -5.92
N VAL A 235 -7.61 -12.89 -5.86
CA VAL A 235 -8.47 -12.58 -7.01
C VAL A 235 -8.22 -11.15 -7.49
N ARG A 236 -8.11 -10.18 -6.54
CA ARG A 236 -7.76 -8.80 -6.87
C ARG A 236 -6.40 -8.72 -7.57
N LEU A 237 -5.38 -9.43 -7.05
CA LEU A 237 -4.05 -9.46 -7.68
C LEU A 237 -4.09 -10.04 -9.10
N ASP A 238 -4.77 -11.17 -9.28
CA ASP A 238 -4.88 -11.82 -10.60
C ASP A 238 -5.59 -10.90 -11.61
N ARG A 239 -6.74 -10.31 -11.24
CA ARG A 239 -7.46 -9.35 -12.08
C ARG A 239 -6.61 -8.11 -12.38
N SER A 240 -5.91 -7.56 -11.38
CA SER A 240 -5.02 -6.40 -11.56
C SER A 240 -3.89 -6.69 -12.55
N ASN A 241 -3.23 -7.86 -12.43
CA ASN A 241 -2.13 -8.25 -13.31
C ASN A 241 -2.61 -8.47 -14.76
N LYS A 242 -3.84 -8.98 -14.93
CA LYS A 242 -4.48 -9.15 -16.25
C LYS A 242 -5.00 -7.83 -16.85
N GLY A 243 -5.14 -6.77 -16.03
CA GLY A 243 -5.76 -5.51 -16.43
C GLY A 243 -7.29 -5.58 -16.52
N ASP A 244 -7.89 -6.51 -15.79
CA ASP A 244 -9.35 -6.69 -15.71
C ASP A 244 -9.93 -5.77 -14.59
N PHE A 245 -9.92 -4.47 -14.85
CA PHE A 245 -10.46 -3.43 -13.97
C PHE A 245 -10.58 -2.09 -14.75
N ASP A 246 -11.44 -1.19 -14.29
CA ASP A 246 -11.43 0.22 -14.70
C ASP A 246 -10.52 1.02 -13.78
N ALA A 247 -10.68 0.84 -12.48
CA ALA A 247 -9.80 1.31 -11.44
C ALA A 247 -9.53 0.20 -10.43
N VAL A 248 -8.36 0.20 -9.79
CA VAL A 248 -8.03 -0.74 -8.72
C VAL A 248 -7.38 -0.02 -7.55
N ILE A 249 -7.89 -0.26 -6.34
CA ILE A 249 -7.23 0.17 -5.11
C ILE A 249 -6.29 -0.94 -4.66
N GLY A 250 -5.03 -0.55 -4.51
CA GLY A 250 -3.95 -1.37 -4.02
C GLY A 250 -2.93 -0.53 -3.27
N GLY A 251 -1.73 -1.04 -3.11
CA GLY A 251 -0.68 -0.32 -2.44
C GLY A 251 0.67 -1.01 -2.64
N TRP A 252 1.68 -0.34 -2.15
CA TRP A 252 3.04 -0.86 -2.09
C TRP A 252 3.66 -0.51 -0.75
N SER A 253 4.33 -1.46 -0.16
CA SER A 253 5.22 -1.24 0.98
C SER A 253 6.65 -1.29 0.49
N ALA A 254 7.47 -0.35 0.91
CA ALA A 254 8.85 -0.25 0.45
C ALA A 254 9.64 -1.53 0.74
N ASP A 255 10.30 -2.09 -0.26
CA ASP A 255 11.22 -3.21 -0.07
C ASP A 255 12.51 -2.75 0.63
N TYR A 256 12.87 -1.49 0.45
CA TYR A 256 14.04 -0.81 1.02
C TYR A 256 13.77 0.70 1.11
N ALA A 257 14.47 1.39 2.00
CA ALA A 257 14.27 2.81 2.31
C ALA A 257 14.89 3.74 1.26
N ASP A 258 14.35 3.69 0.03
CA ASP A 258 14.76 4.54 -1.09
C ASP A 258 13.53 4.86 -1.97
N PRO A 259 13.39 6.10 -2.49
CA PRO A 259 12.26 6.51 -3.33
C PRO A 259 12.05 5.63 -4.58
N SER A 260 13.12 5.04 -5.12
CA SER A 260 13.04 4.14 -6.28
C SER A 260 12.16 2.91 -6.01
N SER A 261 12.01 2.48 -4.74
CA SER A 261 11.07 1.39 -4.37
C SER A 261 9.62 1.67 -4.79
N PHE A 262 9.25 2.93 -4.95
CA PHE A 262 7.93 3.35 -5.43
C PHE A 262 7.95 3.84 -6.89
N LEU A 263 8.93 4.66 -7.24
CA LEU A 263 8.97 5.30 -8.56
C LEU A 263 9.18 4.29 -9.68
N ASP A 264 10.04 3.30 -9.48
CA ASP A 264 10.32 2.26 -10.48
C ASP A 264 9.08 1.46 -10.86
N LEU A 265 8.10 1.32 -9.96
CA LEU A 265 6.87 0.56 -10.21
C LEU A 265 6.08 1.10 -11.40
N PHE A 266 6.12 2.41 -11.64
CA PHE A 266 5.31 3.10 -12.63
C PHE A 266 6.08 3.42 -13.94
N ALA A 267 7.34 2.98 -14.05
CA ALA A 267 8.03 3.00 -15.33
C ALA A 267 7.21 2.24 -16.39
N SER A 268 7.15 2.76 -17.62
CA SER A 268 6.23 2.26 -18.63
C SER A 268 6.44 0.79 -19.00
N ASP A 269 7.65 0.27 -18.83
CA ASP A 269 8.04 -1.13 -19.07
C ASP A 269 7.94 -2.02 -17.83
N ASN A 270 7.64 -1.46 -16.64
CA ASN A 270 7.55 -2.23 -15.40
C ASN A 270 6.24 -3.04 -15.34
N SER A 271 6.35 -4.31 -14.93
CA SER A 271 5.18 -5.20 -14.80
C SER A 271 4.21 -4.80 -13.69
N TYR A 272 4.69 -4.10 -12.65
CA TYR A 272 3.87 -3.59 -11.55
C TYR A 272 3.08 -2.34 -11.92
N ASN A 273 3.39 -1.66 -13.03
CA ASN A 273 2.56 -0.61 -13.63
C ASN A 273 1.30 -1.24 -14.25
N ARG A 274 0.36 -1.65 -13.41
CA ARG A 274 -0.82 -2.41 -13.84
C ARG A 274 -1.78 -1.57 -14.65
N GLY A 275 -1.90 -0.29 -14.29
CA GLY A 275 -2.67 0.73 -15.02
C GLY A 275 -2.06 1.12 -16.37
N ARG A 276 -0.77 0.78 -16.60
CA ARG A 276 -0.02 1.18 -17.82
C ARG A 276 0.06 2.68 -18.01
N TYR A 277 0.28 3.42 -16.93
CA TYR A 277 0.73 4.81 -17.04
C TYR A 277 1.95 4.89 -17.96
N ASN A 278 1.98 5.87 -18.84
CA ASN A 278 3.06 6.04 -19.80
C ASN A 278 3.33 7.53 -19.98
N ASN A 279 4.49 7.95 -19.50
CA ASN A 279 5.01 9.31 -19.69
C ASN A 279 6.53 9.23 -19.92
N PRO A 280 7.02 9.58 -21.14
CA PRO A 280 8.44 9.50 -21.47
C PRO A 280 9.34 10.39 -20.61
N GLU A 281 8.82 11.50 -20.07
CA GLU A 281 9.59 12.36 -19.16
C GLU A 281 9.80 11.70 -17.80
N PHE A 282 8.76 11.05 -17.26
CA PHE A 282 8.84 10.24 -16.06
C PHE A 282 9.86 9.12 -16.23
N ASP A 283 9.74 8.33 -17.32
CA ASP A 283 10.66 7.22 -17.62
C ASP A 283 12.11 7.69 -17.75
N LYS A 284 12.33 8.88 -18.33
CA LYS A 284 13.67 9.47 -18.45
C LYS A 284 14.30 9.71 -17.07
N PHE A 285 13.56 10.27 -16.13
CA PHE A 285 14.07 10.54 -14.78
C PHE A 285 14.34 9.25 -14.00
N VAL A 286 13.40 8.29 -13.99
CA VAL A 286 13.59 6.99 -13.34
C VAL A 286 14.81 6.26 -13.91
N LYS A 287 14.97 6.29 -15.22
CA LYS A 287 16.13 5.67 -15.88
C LYS A 287 17.45 6.40 -15.56
N ALA A 288 17.45 7.74 -15.51
CA ALA A 288 18.67 8.50 -15.15
C ALA A 288 19.11 8.16 -13.72
N ALA A 289 18.17 8.15 -12.76
CA ALA A 289 18.45 7.80 -11.37
C ALA A 289 19.03 6.39 -11.19
N SER A 290 18.66 5.44 -12.05
CA SER A 290 19.13 4.05 -11.98
C SER A 290 20.35 3.74 -12.89
N SER A 291 20.80 4.70 -13.71
CA SER A 291 21.89 4.48 -14.67
C SER A 291 22.90 5.60 -14.71
N ALA A 292 22.66 6.68 -15.47
CA ALA A 292 23.63 7.75 -15.73
C ALA A 292 24.05 8.48 -14.44
N ASP A 293 23.11 8.72 -13.54
CA ASP A 293 23.31 9.48 -12.31
C ASP A 293 23.35 8.58 -11.05
N ALA A 294 23.30 7.25 -11.22
CA ALA A 294 23.26 6.27 -10.13
C ALA A 294 24.41 6.39 -9.11
N THR A 295 25.57 6.91 -9.52
CA THR A 295 26.74 7.10 -8.66
C THR A 295 26.93 8.54 -8.18
N ASP A 296 26.06 9.46 -8.57
CA ASP A 296 26.03 10.85 -8.14
C ASP A 296 24.79 11.04 -7.23
N PRO A 297 24.93 10.99 -5.91
CA PRO A 297 23.78 10.97 -5.00
C PRO A 297 22.87 12.20 -5.14
N GLU A 298 23.42 13.38 -5.42
CA GLU A 298 22.65 14.62 -5.55
C GLU A 298 21.82 14.63 -6.83
N LYS A 299 22.42 14.28 -7.97
CA LYS A 299 21.70 14.20 -9.24
C LYS A 299 20.65 13.09 -9.23
N ARG A 300 21.00 11.93 -8.67
CA ARG A 300 20.05 10.82 -8.48
C ARG A 300 18.84 11.25 -7.67
N TRP A 301 19.07 12.02 -6.61
CA TRP A 301 18.00 12.57 -5.78
C TRP A 301 17.11 13.52 -6.55
N ASP A 302 17.71 14.47 -7.30
CA ASP A 302 17.00 15.42 -8.16
C ASP A 302 16.17 14.70 -9.24
N ASP A 303 16.70 13.66 -9.86
CA ASP A 303 15.97 12.84 -10.82
C ASP A 303 14.74 12.18 -10.19
N MET A 304 14.89 11.59 -9.01
CA MET A 304 13.74 11.00 -8.30
C MET A 304 12.70 12.05 -7.89
N LEU A 305 13.10 13.24 -7.44
CA LEU A 305 12.20 14.35 -7.16
C LEU A 305 11.44 14.80 -8.42
N ASN A 306 12.12 14.87 -9.57
CA ASN A 306 11.50 15.22 -10.84
C ASN A 306 10.55 14.12 -11.34
N ALA A 307 10.88 12.84 -11.14
CA ALA A 307 9.98 11.73 -11.42
C ALA A 307 8.69 11.83 -10.56
N GLU A 308 8.81 12.03 -9.25
CA GLU A 308 7.67 12.21 -8.36
C GLU A 308 6.78 13.39 -8.80
N LYS A 309 7.37 14.55 -9.08
CA LYS A 309 6.62 15.71 -9.56
C LYS A 309 5.92 15.46 -10.89
N THR A 310 6.55 14.70 -11.78
CA THR A 310 5.97 14.37 -13.09
C THR A 310 4.75 13.47 -12.96
N ILE A 311 4.87 12.34 -12.24
CA ILE A 311 3.76 11.40 -12.08
C ILE A 311 2.60 12.00 -11.29
N MET A 312 2.89 12.81 -10.26
CA MET A 312 1.86 13.51 -9.49
C MET A 312 1.23 14.65 -10.27
N GLY A 313 2.03 15.42 -11.04
CA GLY A 313 1.53 16.48 -11.92
C GLY A 313 0.55 15.97 -12.99
N ASP A 314 0.76 14.76 -13.46
CA ASP A 314 -0.11 14.02 -14.41
C ASP A 314 -1.23 13.25 -13.73
N MET A 315 -1.14 13.09 -12.41
CA MET A 315 -1.95 12.14 -11.64
C MET A 315 -1.95 10.76 -12.30
N GLY A 316 -0.75 10.28 -12.62
CA GLY A 316 -0.53 8.97 -13.25
C GLY A 316 -1.02 7.81 -12.40
N VAL A 317 -0.97 7.99 -11.10
CA VAL A 317 -1.56 7.18 -10.05
C VAL A 317 -2.19 8.13 -9.02
N VAL A 318 -3.22 7.68 -8.31
CA VAL A 318 -3.94 8.49 -7.30
C VAL A 318 -3.62 7.98 -5.91
N PRO A 319 -2.65 8.57 -5.17
CA PRO A 319 -2.38 8.20 -3.79
C PRO A 319 -3.59 8.51 -2.90
N LEU A 320 -3.88 7.59 -1.98
CA LEU A 320 -5.03 7.69 -1.07
C LEU A 320 -4.57 7.98 0.36
N PHE A 321 -3.63 7.20 0.88
CA PHE A 321 -3.06 7.40 2.21
C PHE A 321 -1.71 6.69 2.37
N GLN A 322 -0.88 7.19 3.28
CA GLN A 322 0.26 6.46 3.82
C GLN A 322 -0.24 5.59 4.97
N LYS A 323 0.05 4.29 4.89
CA LYS A 323 -0.47 3.29 5.80
C LYS A 323 0.17 3.39 7.18
N SER A 324 -0.66 3.20 8.19
CA SER A 324 -0.29 2.81 9.54
C SER A 324 -1.10 1.61 9.94
N GLU A 325 -0.62 0.81 10.87
CA GLU A 325 -1.41 -0.26 11.49
C GLU A 325 -1.61 0.03 12.97
N ALA A 326 -2.85 -0.06 13.41
CA ALA A 326 -3.22 -0.01 14.82
C ALA A 326 -3.28 -1.44 15.37
N HIS A 327 -2.42 -1.75 16.34
CA HIS A 327 -2.37 -3.03 17.00
C HIS A 327 -2.89 -2.95 18.42
N LEU A 328 -3.53 -4.03 18.88
CA LEU A 328 -3.54 -4.35 20.31
C LEU A 328 -2.56 -5.50 20.51
N ARG A 329 -1.48 -5.22 21.26
CA ARG A 329 -0.42 -6.17 21.58
C ARG A 329 -0.39 -6.41 23.08
N ALA A 330 -0.57 -7.65 23.50
CA ALA A 330 -0.55 -8.02 24.90
C ALA A 330 0.77 -7.63 25.55
N GLU A 331 0.72 -7.08 26.77
CA GLU A 331 1.90 -6.59 27.48
C GLU A 331 2.99 -7.67 27.67
N LYS A 332 2.60 -8.93 27.78
CA LYS A 332 3.53 -10.06 27.87
C LYS A 332 4.38 -10.29 26.61
N VAL A 333 3.97 -9.76 25.42
CA VAL A 333 4.75 -9.85 24.18
C VAL A 333 5.83 -8.77 24.19
N LYS A 334 7.08 -9.19 24.17
CA LYS A 334 8.25 -8.30 24.28
C LYS A 334 9.15 -8.43 23.05
N ASP A 335 9.88 -7.37 22.76
CA ASP A 335 11.00 -7.30 21.80
C ASP A 335 10.66 -7.74 20.36
N VAL A 336 9.42 -7.53 19.91
CA VAL A 336 9.08 -7.61 18.48
C VAL A 336 9.73 -6.42 17.78
N ALA A 337 10.71 -6.69 16.93
CA ALA A 337 11.30 -5.63 16.12
C ALA A 337 10.38 -5.25 14.96
N VAL A 338 10.28 -3.95 14.69
CA VAL A 338 9.43 -3.41 13.63
C VAL A 338 10.27 -2.58 12.68
N HIS A 339 10.10 -2.85 11.39
CA HIS A 339 10.79 -2.17 10.32
C HIS A 339 9.76 -1.44 9.44
N PRO A 340 9.94 -0.14 9.16
CA PRO A 340 9.01 0.58 8.28
C PRO A 340 9.09 0.13 6.82
N ALA A 341 10.24 -0.43 6.39
CA ALA A 341 10.48 -0.95 5.05
C ALA A 341 11.02 -2.38 5.12
N GLY A 342 10.76 -3.19 4.10
CA GLY A 342 11.10 -4.60 4.05
C GLY A 342 10.09 -5.47 4.82
N ALA A 343 10.56 -6.48 5.54
CA ALA A 343 9.70 -7.28 6.40
C ALA A 343 9.31 -6.47 7.63
N THR A 344 8.02 -6.19 7.79
CA THR A 344 7.50 -5.29 8.83
C THR A 344 7.82 -5.80 10.24
N TYR A 345 7.71 -7.10 10.48
CA TYR A 345 7.93 -7.69 11.80
C TYR A 345 9.09 -8.67 11.78
N ASP A 346 9.98 -8.57 12.80
CA ASP A 346 11.01 -9.56 13.07
C ASP A 346 10.86 -10.09 14.50
N TYR A 347 10.62 -11.39 14.60
CA TYR A 347 10.38 -12.10 15.86
C TYR A 347 11.65 -12.74 16.42
N LYS A 348 12.83 -12.52 15.83
CA LYS A 348 14.08 -13.15 16.25
C LYS A 348 14.35 -12.99 17.75
N TRP A 349 14.12 -11.79 18.27
CA TRP A 349 14.37 -11.45 19.67
C TRP A 349 13.12 -11.47 20.55
N ALA A 350 11.94 -11.63 19.91
CA ALA A 350 10.68 -11.62 20.62
C ALA A 350 10.57 -12.74 21.65
N TYR A 351 9.87 -12.44 22.76
CA TYR A 351 9.58 -13.42 23.81
C TYR A 351 8.30 -13.08 24.56
N ILE A 352 7.78 -14.08 25.27
CA ILE A 352 6.68 -13.92 26.21
C ILE A 352 7.26 -13.74 27.61
N SER A 353 6.98 -12.59 28.25
CA SER A 353 7.33 -12.37 29.67
C SER A 353 6.32 -13.06 30.57
N GLU A 354 6.81 -13.58 31.72
CA GLU A 354 5.96 -14.11 32.76
C GLU A 354 5.10 -13.03 33.44
#